data_540d894491aa3679f55756fdc6d9d70e
#
_entry.id   540d894491aa3679f55756fdc6d9d70e
#
_cell.length_a   1.000
_cell.length_b   1.000
_cell.length_c   1.000
_cell.angle_alpha   90.00
_cell.angle_beta   90.00
_cell.angle_gamma   90.00
#
_symmetry.space_group_name_H-M   'P 1'
#
loop_
_entity.id
_entity.type
_entity.pdbx_description
1 polymer ?
#
loop_
_entity_poly.entity_id
_entity_poly.type
_entity_poly.pdbx_seq_one_letter_code
_entity_poly.pdbx_strand_id
1 'polypeptide(L)'
;MSKRISHSFLDPLIGPKLKALYPHLAISPRFPPEGIVGVGHLFAILGGLGFAFSTQYWWGGLLAMLGIVGNHTCDCIDGTHARATGQCRNGGELLDHFTDPLSFTYWLVGIGFSVVRTDLTLVAVICLLLLAILVNIKAKMLGEFTLNRFGPTEFKTLLCCFG
;
A
#
# COMPACT_ATOMS: atom_id res chain seq x y z
N MET A 1 -3.04 -9.39 -17.96
CA MET A 1 -2.62 -9.57 -16.56
C MET A 1 -1.20 -10.11 -16.54
N SER A 2 -0.27 -9.38 -15.96
CA SER A 2 1.10 -9.83 -15.76
C SER A 2 1.14 -10.95 -14.71
N LYS A 3 2.02 -11.93 -14.86
CA LYS A 3 2.20 -13.00 -13.87
C LYS A 3 2.91 -12.43 -12.65
N ARG A 4 2.24 -12.42 -11.48
CA ARG A 4 2.84 -11.96 -10.22
C ARG A 4 3.66 -13.09 -9.59
N ILE A 5 4.95 -12.85 -9.38
CA ILE A 5 5.87 -13.74 -8.66
C ILE A 5 6.32 -12.99 -7.41
N SER A 6 5.98 -13.51 -6.23
CA SER A 6 6.37 -12.91 -4.95
C SER A 6 7.40 -13.79 -4.26
N HIS A 7 8.53 -13.20 -3.88
CA HIS A 7 9.56 -13.80 -3.03
C HIS A 7 9.53 -13.23 -1.60
N SER A 8 8.50 -12.43 -1.27
CA SER A 8 8.29 -11.84 0.05
C SER A 8 8.13 -12.90 1.13
N PHE A 9 8.68 -12.64 2.34
CA PHE A 9 8.53 -13.52 3.49
C PHE A 9 7.19 -13.34 4.21
N LEU A 10 6.69 -12.08 4.26
CA LEU A 10 5.50 -11.74 5.02
C LEU A 10 4.21 -11.85 4.21
N ASP A 11 4.28 -11.66 2.89
CA ASP A 11 3.12 -11.75 1.99
C ASP A 11 2.34 -13.08 2.15
N PRO A 12 3.01 -14.27 2.21
CA PRO A 12 2.31 -15.54 2.42
C PRO A 12 1.67 -15.68 3.80
N LEU A 13 2.14 -14.94 4.81
CA LEU A 13 1.64 -15.00 6.19
C LEU A 13 0.49 -14.02 6.42
N ILE A 14 0.61 -12.80 5.92
CA ILE A 14 -0.31 -11.69 6.16
C ILE A 14 -1.43 -11.68 5.11
N GLY A 15 -1.08 -11.80 3.84
CA GLY A 15 -2.02 -11.68 2.73
C GLY A 15 -3.23 -12.61 2.82
N PRO A 16 -3.07 -13.94 3.07
CA PRO A 16 -4.20 -14.85 3.21
C PRO A 16 -5.12 -14.49 4.38
N LYS A 17 -4.56 -14.01 5.51
CA LYS A 17 -5.35 -13.61 6.68
C LYS A 17 -6.20 -12.38 6.39
N LEU A 18 -5.62 -11.38 5.72
CA LEU A 18 -6.37 -10.18 5.32
C LEU A 18 -7.46 -10.51 4.29
N LYS A 19 -7.17 -11.36 3.31
CA LYS A 19 -8.17 -11.83 2.33
C LYS A 19 -9.30 -12.63 2.97
N ALA A 20 -9.04 -13.35 4.06
CA ALA A 20 -10.05 -14.07 4.82
C ALA A 20 -11.05 -13.13 5.52
N LEU A 21 -10.75 -11.85 5.68
CA LEU A 21 -11.69 -10.86 6.21
C LEU A 21 -12.78 -10.49 5.18
N TYR A 22 -12.53 -10.69 3.88
CA TYR A 22 -13.42 -10.26 2.81
C TYR A 22 -14.89 -10.71 2.99
N PRO A 23 -15.21 -11.97 3.31
CA PRO A 23 -16.60 -12.40 3.51
C PRO A 23 -17.31 -11.69 4.68
N HIS A 24 -16.54 -11.27 5.70
CA HIS A 24 -17.07 -10.64 6.91
C HIS A 24 -17.36 -9.15 6.73
N LEU A 25 -16.79 -8.52 5.71
CA LEU A 25 -17.00 -7.10 5.41
C LEU A 25 -18.32 -6.82 4.70
N ALA A 26 -19.03 -7.85 4.23
CA ALA A 26 -20.32 -7.76 3.57
C ALA A 26 -20.38 -6.67 2.48
N ILE A 27 -19.30 -6.51 1.69
CA ILE A 27 -19.20 -5.50 0.64
C ILE A 27 -20.20 -5.87 -0.46
N SER A 28 -21.05 -4.91 -0.85
CA SER A 28 -22.03 -5.13 -1.91
C SER A 28 -21.33 -5.52 -3.23
N PRO A 29 -21.80 -6.56 -3.95
CA PRO A 29 -21.25 -6.93 -5.26
C PRO A 29 -21.32 -5.81 -6.32
N ARG A 30 -22.17 -4.80 -6.09
CA ARG A 30 -22.28 -3.62 -6.97
C ARG A 30 -21.23 -2.55 -6.68
N PHE A 31 -20.56 -2.64 -5.53
CA PHE A 31 -19.53 -1.67 -5.18
C PHE A 31 -18.31 -1.87 -6.08
N PRO A 32 -17.77 -0.82 -6.71
CA PRO A 32 -16.63 -0.99 -7.62
C PRO A 32 -15.34 -1.27 -6.83
N PRO A 33 -14.45 -2.16 -7.30
CA PRO A 33 -13.15 -2.41 -6.69
C PRO A 33 -12.31 -1.13 -6.53
N GLU A 34 -12.40 -0.22 -7.48
CA GLU A 34 -11.75 1.08 -7.45
C GLU A 34 -12.19 1.93 -6.24
N GLY A 35 -13.41 1.73 -5.75
CA GLY A 35 -13.89 2.36 -4.52
C GLY A 35 -13.16 1.85 -3.28
N ILE A 36 -12.79 0.55 -3.25
CA ILE A 36 -11.99 -0.03 -2.17
C ILE A 36 -10.57 0.55 -2.19
N VAL A 37 -9.97 0.68 -3.40
CA VAL A 37 -8.68 1.37 -3.58
C VAL A 37 -8.76 2.80 -3.06
N GLY A 38 -9.83 3.53 -3.37
CA GLY A 38 -10.06 4.88 -2.86
C GLY A 38 -10.11 4.96 -1.34
N VAL A 39 -10.81 4.03 -0.68
CA VAL A 39 -10.83 3.91 0.79
C VAL A 39 -9.43 3.60 1.33
N GLY A 40 -8.71 2.69 0.70
CA GLY A 40 -7.31 2.38 1.05
C GLY A 40 -6.41 3.62 0.96
N HIS A 41 -6.65 4.46 -0.05
CA HIS A 41 -5.91 5.70 -0.23
C HIS A 41 -6.20 6.74 0.87
N LEU A 42 -7.45 6.85 1.32
CA LEU A 42 -7.79 7.67 2.49
C LEU A 42 -7.06 7.18 3.75
N PHE A 43 -6.99 5.88 3.97
CA PHE A 43 -6.18 5.32 5.05
C PHE A 43 -4.69 5.66 4.89
N ALA A 44 -4.14 5.65 3.67
CA ALA A 44 -2.75 6.04 3.43
C ALA A 44 -2.50 7.50 3.82
N ILE A 45 -3.40 8.42 3.47
CA ILE A 45 -3.33 9.83 3.86
C ILE A 45 -3.40 9.97 5.40
N LEU A 46 -4.32 9.27 6.05
CA LEU A 46 -4.43 9.27 7.52
C LEU A 46 -3.14 8.76 8.17
N GLY A 47 -2.54 7.71 7.60
CA GLY A 47 -1.24 7.20 8.05
C GLY A 47 -0.13 8.23 7.93
N GLY A 48 -0.07 8.97 6.82
CA GLY A 48 0.88 10.07 6.62
C GLY A 48 0.70 11.20 7.63
N LEU A 49 -0.53 11.60 7.91
CA LEU A 49 -0.84 12.57 8.97
C LEU A 49 -0.45 12.03 10.36
N GLY A 50 -0.71 10.74 10.62
CA GLY A 50 -0.30 10.08 11.85
C GLY A 50 1.21 10.19 12.06
N PHE A 51 2.03 9.88 11.05
CA PHE A 51 3.48 10.05 11.13
C PHE A 51 3.90 11.49 11.35
N ALA A 52 3.27 12.45 10.66
CA ALA A 52 3.62 13.87 10.82
C ALA A 52 3.48 14.36 12.26
N PHE A 53 2.57 13.78 13.03
CA PHE A 53 2.31 14.16 14.42
C PHE A 53 2.88 13.17 15.45
N SER A 54 3.53 12.07 15.04
CA SER A 54 3.97 10.97 15.92
C SER A 54 4.99 11.39 16.97
N THR A 55 5.84 12.38 16.68
CA THR A 55 6.82 12.91 17.65
C THR A 55 6.22 13.92 18.63
N GLN A 56 5.08 14.50 18.32
CA GLN A 56 4.43 15.53 19.16
C GLN A 56 3.31 14.94 20.01
N TYR A 57 2.62 13.91 19.51
CA TYR A 57 1.44 13.34 20.15
C TYR A 57 1.49 11.81 20.10
N TRP A 58 1.24 11.16 21.24
CA TRP A 58 1.24 9.70 21.34
C TRP A 58 0.21 8.99 20.42
N TRP A 59 -0.92 9.65 20.11
CA TRP A 59 -1.93 9.12 19.19
C TRP A 59 -1.48 9.15 17.72
N GLY A 60 -0.44 9.94 17.40
CA GLY A 60 0.09 10.02 16.04
C GLY A 60 0.60 8.67 15.54
N GLY A 61 1.37 7.95 16.37
CA GLY A 61 1.84 6.61 16.05
C GLY A 61 0.70 5.60 15.85
N LEU A 62 -0.32 5.65 16.72
CA LEU A 62 -1.51 4.79 16.56
C LEU A 62 -2.26 5.10 15.26
N LEU A 63 -2.40 6.36 14.91
CA LEU A 63 -3.04 6.77 13.66
C LEU A 63 -2.23 6.33 12.44
N ALA A 64 -0.89 6.42 12.51
CA ALA A 64 0.01 5.93 11.47
C ALA A 64 -0.16 4.42 11.25
N MET A 65 -0.12 3.64 12.32
CA MET A 65 -0.34 2.19 12.27
C MET A 65 -1.71 1.83 11.71
N LEU A 66 -2.78 2.48 12.17
CA LEU A 66 -4.14 2.27 11.68
C LEU A 66 -4.24 2.59 10.17
N GLY A 67 -3.61 3.67 9.75
CA GLY A 67 -3.56 4.08 8.35
C GLY A 67 -2.86 3.04 7.47
N ILE A 68 -1.70 2.53 7.89
CA ILE A 68 -0.97 1.50 7.15
C ILE A 68 -1.74 0.19 7.08
N VAL A 69 -2.27 -0.28 8.22
CA VAL A 69 -3.04 -1.54 8.29
C VAL A 69 -4.30 -1.44 7.45
N GLY A 70 -5.03 -0.31 7.54
CA GLY A 70 -6.22 -0.05 6.74
C GLY A 70 -5.92 -0.03 5.24
N ASN A 71 -4.89 0.69 4.82
CA ASN A 71 -4.43 0.72 3.42
C ASN A 71 -4.09 -0.70 2.93
N HIS A 72 -3.27 -1.44 3.67
CA HIS A 72 -2.85 -2.79 3.27
C HIS A 72 -4.02 -3.78 3.22
N THR A 73 -4.99 -3.62 4.12
CA THR A 73 -6.21 -4.44 4.11
C THR A 73 -7.04 -4.18 2.86
N CYS A 74 -7.26 -2.91 2.50
CA CYS A 74 -7.97 -2.53 1.28
C CYS A 74 -7.28 -3.07 0.02
N ASP A 75 -5.96 -2.92 -0.07
CA ASP A 75 -5.08 -3.45 -1.13
C ASP A 75 -5.21 -4.99 -1.31
N CYS A 76 -5.32 -5.74 -0.20
CA CYS A 76 -5.56 -7.19 -0.27
C CYS A 76 -7.00 -7.56 -0.66
N ILE A 77 -7.97 -6.68 -0.39
CA ILE A 77 -9.40 -6.96 -0.55
C ILE A 77 -9.91 -6.56 -1.93
N ASP A 78 -9.42 -5.46 -2.52
CA ASP A 78 -9.90 -4.95 -3.81
C ASP A 78 -9.78 -5.97 -4.94
N GLY A 79 -8.61 -6.60 -5.10
CA GLY A 79 -8.40 -7.67 -6.06
C GLY A 79 -9.18 -8.94 -5.73
N THR A 80 -9.47 -9.22 -4.44
CA THR A 80 -10.32 -10.32 -4.01
C THR A 80 -11.77 -10.04 -4.39
N HIS A 81 -12.23 -8.82 -4.15
CA HIS A 81 -13.56 -8.35 -4.52
C HIS A 81 -13.75 -8.35 -6.04
N ALA A 82 -12.77 -7.81 -6.79
CA ALA A 82 -12.83 -7.81 -8.26
C ALA A 82 -13.00 -9.22 -8.86
N ARG A 83 -12.26 -10.20 -8.31
CA ARG A 83 -12.39 -11.60 -8.75
C ARG A 83 -13.72 -12.23 -8.35
N ALA A 84 -14.18 -11.99 -7.12
CA ALA A 84 -15.43 -12.54 -6.61
C ALA A 84 -16.67 -12.00 -7.35
N THR A 85 -16.60 -10.75 -7.84
CA THR A 85 -17.73 -10.07 -8.52
C THR A 85 -17.61 -10.06 -10.04
N GLY A 86 -16.52 -10.61 -10.60
CA GLY A 86 -16.27 -10.58 -12.05
C GLY A 86 -15.93 -9.20 -12.60
N GLN A 87 -15.52 -8.24 -11.74
CA GLN A 87 -15.21 -6.87 -12.11
C GLN A 87 -13.70 -6.62 -12.38
N CYS A 88 -12.96 -7.67 -12.74
CA CYS A 88 -11.54 -7.53 -13.09
C CYS A 88 -11.38 -6.67 -14.35
N ARG A 89 -10.62 -5.57 -14.24
CA ARG A 89 -10.36 -4.62 -15.32
C ARG A 89 -8.87 -4.23 -15.35
N ASN A 90 -8.33 -3.97 -16.54
CA ASN A 90 -6.95 -3.46 -16.67
C ASN A 90 -6.77 -2.09 -16.00
N GLY A 91 -7.82 -1.27 -15.96
CA GLY A 91 -7.81 0.02 -15.25
C GLY A 91 -7.64 -0.10 -13.75
N GLY A 92 -8.22 -1.14 -13.12
CA GLY A 92 -8.04 -1.42 -11.69
C GLY A 92 -6.59 -1.79 -11.37
N GLU A 93 -5.97 -2.66 -12.17
CA GLU A 93 -4.54 -3.03 -12.02
C GLU A 93 -3.62 -1.79 -12.18
N LEU A 94 -3.93 -0.90 -13.13
CA LEU A 94 -3.17 0.34 -13.32
C LEU A 94 -3.32 1.27 -12.12
N LEU A 95 -4.54 1.41 -11.58
CA LEU A 95 -4.81 2.27 -10.43
C LEU A 95 -4.06 1.78 -9.20
N ASP A 96 -4.06 0.47 -8.93
CA ASP A 96 -3.33 -0.16 -7.83
C ASP A 96 -1.82 0.13 -7.92
N HIS A 97 -1.21 -0.11 -9.08
CA HIS A 97 0.20 0.20 -9.34
C HIS A 97 0.56 1.69 -9.21
N PHE A 98 -0.40 2.58 -9.38
CA PHE A 98 -0.22 4.02 -9.19
C PHE A 98 -0.38 4.44 -7.74
N THR A 99 -1.39 3.92 -7.04
CA THR A 99 -1.74 4.32 -5.67
C THR A 99 -0.78 3.78 -4.63
N ASP A 100 -0.14 2.62 -4.87
CA ASP A 100 0.84 2.04 -3.95
C ASP A 100 2.06 2.95 -3.70
N PRO A 101 2.81 3.41 -4.72
CA PRO A 101 3.92 4.33 -4.52
C PRO A 101 3.48 5.67 -3.91
N LEU A 102 2.27 6.11 -4.22
CA LEU A 102 1.72 7.36 -3.69
C LEU A 102 1.42 7.22 -2.18
N SER A 103 0.92 6.08 -1.73
CA SER A 103 0.71 5.78 -0.32
C SER A 103 2.03 5.81 0.47
N PHE A 104 3.08 5.19 -0.05
CA PHE A 104 4.42 5.26 0.56
C PHE A 104 4.98 6.68 0.59
N THR A 105 4.70 7.48 -0.45
CA THR A 105 5.10 8.90 -0.48
C THR A 105 4.48 9.69 0.67
N TYR A 106 3.19 9.50 0.97
CA TYR A 106 2.55 10.18 2.09
C TYR A 106 3.21 9.83 3.43
N TRP A 107 3.54 8.55 3.64
CA TRP A 107 4.18 8.11 4.87
C TRP A 107 5.59 8.67 5.01
N LEU A 108 6.40 8.65 3.94
CA LEU A 108 7.73 9.25 3.96
C LEU A 108 7.68 10.76 4.21
N VAL A 109 6.74 11.45 3.59
CA VAL A 109 6.53 12.89 3.82
C VAL A 109 6.13 13.14 5.28
N GLY A 110 5.20 12.36 5.84
CA GLY A 110 4.80 12.44 7.24
C GLY A 110 5.99 12.25 8.19
N ILE A 111 6.80 11.21 7.97
CA ILE A 111 8.04 10.97 8.75
C ILE A 111 8.99 12.16 8.63
N GLY A 112 9.20 12.66 7.43
CA GLY A 112 10.08 13.81 7.21
C GLY A 112 9.64 15.07 7.96
N PHE A 113 8.33 15.30 8.03
CA PHE A 113 7.78 16.38 8.85
C PHE A 113 8.02 16.18 10.33
N SER A 114 7.83 14.96 10.84
CA SER A 114 8.00 14.66 12.27
C SER A 114 9.45 14.84 12.74
N VAL A 115 10.43 14.49 11.90
CA VAL A 115 11.87 14.60 12.22
C VAL A 115 12.52 15.89 11.71
N VAL A 116 11.76 16.79 11.09
CA VAL A 116 12.21 18.08 10.51
C VAL A 116 13.37 17.90 9.52
N ARG A 117 13.33 16.83 8.70
CA ARG A 117 14.37 16.50 7.72
C ARG A 117 13.80 16.40 6.30
N THR A 118 13.31 17.53 5.80
CA THR A 118 12.72 17.63 4.44
C THR A 118 13.72 17.31 3.33
N ASP A 119 15.02 17.57 3.56
CA ASP A 119 16.13 17.21 2.68
C ASP A 119 16.19 15.70 2.43
N LEU A 120 16.23 14.90 3.50
CA LEU A 120 16.24 13.44 3.42
C LEU A 120 14.93 12.88 2.87
N THR A 121 13.82 13.49 3.23
CA THR A 121 12.50 13.11 2.72
C THR A 121 12.43 13.24 1.21
N LEU A 122 12.89 14.35 0.66
CA LEU A 122 12.90 14.57 -0.79
C LEU A 122 13.71 13.49 -1.51
N VAL A 123 14.91 13.19 -1.00
CA VAL A 123 15.76 12.12 -1.55
C VAL A 123 15.04 10.77 -1.48
N ALA A 124 14.45 10.42 -0.33
CA ALA A 124 13.74 9.16 -0.15
C ALA A 124 12.55 9.01 -1.09
N VAL A 125 11.76 10.07 -1.28
CA VAL A 125 10.61 10.10 -2.21
C VAL A 125 11.09 9.94 -3.65
N ILE A 126 12.14 10.65 -4.07
CA ILE A 126 12.71 10.50 -5.42
C ILE A 126 13.18 9.05 -5.64
N CYS A 127 13.92 8.47 -4.70
CA CYS A 127 14.38 7.09 -4.80
C CYS A 127 13.20 6.10 -4.87
N LEU A 128 12.16 6.30 -4.07
CA LEU A 128 10.95 5.48 -4.10
C LEU A 128 10.25 5.52 -5.46
N LEU A 129 10.04 6.72 -6.00
CA LEU A 129 9.36 6.89 -7.29
C LEU A 129 10.18 6.33 -8.45
N LEU A 130 11.51 6.52 -8.44
CA LEU A 130 12.40 5.92 -9.41
C LEU A 130 12.36 4.38 -9.34
N LEU A 131 12.36 3.81 -8.13
CA LEU A 131 12.22 2.36 -7.94
C LEU A 131 10.88 1.86 -8.48
N ALA A 132 9.78 2.55 -8.19
CA ALA A 132 8.45 2.21 -8.71
C ALA A 132 8.41 2.23 -10.25
N ILE A 133 9.01 3.26 -10.87
CA ILE A 133 9.13 3.35 -12.34
C ILE A 133 9.92 2.17 -12.89
N LEU A 134 11.09 1.84 -12.30
CA LEU A 134 11.92 0.73 -12.73
C LEU A 134 11.20 -0.62 -12.63
N VAL A 135 10.47 -0.85 -11.53
CA VAL A 135 9.69 -2.08 -11.34
C VAL A 135 8.60 -2.19 -12.40
N ASN A 136 7.88 -1.10 -12.69
CA ASN A 136 6.83 -1.09 -13.71
C ASN A 136 7.39 -1.29 -15.12
N ILE A 137 8.52 -0.66 -15.47
CA ILE A 137 9.20 -0.87 -16.75
C ILE A 137 9.63 -2.33 -16.88
N LYS A 138 10.28 -2.89 -15.84
CA LYS A 138 10.68 -4.30 -15.81
C LYS A 138 9.50 -5.24 -15.98
N ALA A 139 8.40 -5.01 -15.27
CA ALA A 139 7.19 -5.80 -15.41
C ALA A 139 6.62 -5.78 -16.83
N LYS A 140 6.63 -4.61 -17.47
CA LYS A 140 6.19 -4.45 -18.87
C LYS A 140 7.11 -5.17 -19.86
N MET A 141 8.43 -5.11 -19.65
CA MET A 141 9.41 -5.73 -20.54
C MET A 141 9.43 -7.26 -20.45
N LEU A 142 9.28 -7.80 -19.24
CA LEU A 142 9.38 -9.25 -19.00
C LEU A 142 8.00 -9.95 -18.97
N GLY A 143 6.90 -9.21 -18.98
CA GLY A 143 5.55 -9.76 -18.81
C GLY A 143 5.29 -10.34 -17.39
N GLU A 144 6.23 -10.15 -16.47
CA GLU A 144 6.18 -10.69 -15.11
C GLU A 144 6.44 -9.59 -14.07
N PHE A 145 5.59 -9.50 -13.05
CA PHE A 145 5.77 -8.60 -11.91
C PHE A 145 6.45 -9.37 -10.77
N THR A 146 7.74 -9.12 -10.57
CA THR A 146 8.56 -9.84 -9.58
C THR A 146 8.75 -8.97 -8.34
N LEU A 147 8.27 -9.43 -7.18
CA LEU A 147 8.56 -8.83 -5.88
C LEU A 147 9.76 -9.53 -5.25
N ASN A 148 10.71 -8.73 -4.76
CA ASN A 148 11.89 -9.21 -4.04
C ASN A 148 11.55 -9.69 -2.62
N ARG A 149 12.56 -10.25 -1.91
CA ARG A 149 12.43 -10.72 -0.51
C ARG A 149 11.98 -9.60 0.44
N PHE A 150 12.43 -8.37 0.21
CA PHE A 150 11.95 -7.18 0.89
C PHE A 150 11.02 -6.43 -0.07
N GLY A 151 9.72 -6.62 0.12
CA GLY A 151 8.67 -6.08 -0.71
C GLY A 151 7.80 -5.05 0.03
N PRO A 152 6.68 -4.63 -0.58
CA PRO A 152 5.75 -3.68 0.01
C PRO A 152 5.23 -4.08 1.38
N THR A 153 4.93 -5.38 1.60
CA THR A 153 4.41 -5.90 2.86
C THR A 153 5.42 -5.78 4.00
N GLU A 154 6.70 -6.10 3.74
CA GLU A 154 7.79 -5.92 4.70
C GLU A 154 7.98 -4.45 5.06
N PHE A 155 7.94 -3.57 4.06
CA PHE A 155 8.08 -2.14 4.28
C PHE A 155 6.91 -1.56 5.10
N LYS A 156 5.67 -1.93 4.76
CA LYS A 156 4.48 -1.57 5.54
C LYS A 156 4.60 -2.05 6.99
N THR A 157 5.04 -3.29 7.21
CA THR A 157 5.23 -3.86 8.56
C THR A 157 6.32 -3.13 9.34
N LEU A 158 7.45 -2.83 8.69
CA LEU A 158 8.52 -2.04 9.31
C LEU A 158 8.00 -0.69 9.78
N LEU A 159 7.27 0.04 8.92
CA LEU A 159 6.71 1.33 9.27
C LEU A 159 5.70 1.26 10.43
N CYS A 160 4.92 0.18 10.55
CA CYS A 160 4.04 -0.03 11.71
C CYS A 160 4.81 -0.16 13.04
N CYS A 161 6.05 -0.63 13.00
CA CYS A 161 6.89 -0.74 14.20
C CYS A 161 7.50 0.60 14.63
N PHE A 162 7.53 1.59 13.75
CA PHE A 162 8.08 2.92 14.01
C PHE A 162 7.01 4.00 14.27
N GLY A 163 5.73 3.69 14.05
CA GLY A 163 4.59 4.55 14.41
C GLY A 163 4.18 4.32 15.84
#